data_fb1b1ac5e0f0fab321bab5acdc4fb86c
#
_entry.id   fb1b1ac5e0f0fab321bab5acdc4fb86c
#
_cell.length_a   1.000
_cell.length_b   1.000
_cell.length_c   1.000
_cell.angle_alpha   90.00
_cell.angle_beta   90.00
_cell.angle_gamma   90.00
#
_symmetry.space_group_name_H-M   'P 1'
#
loop_
_entity.id
_entity.type
_entity.pdbx_description
1 polymer ?
#
loop_
_entity_poly.entity_id
_entity_poly.type
_entity_poly.pdbx_seq_one_letter_code
_entity_poly.pdbx_strand_id
1 'polypeptide(L)'
;MLRWLTSGESHGKSLVGILEGLPAGVPLTTSMIQERLARRRLGYGRGARMKFEQDQVNVLGGVRHGTTLGGPVAIEVENTEWPKWEKVMSADPVAAGELEGLARNAPLTRPRPGHADYTGMQKYGFDEARPVLERASARETATRVALGTAAQSFLAELGIRTVSHTRSVGEVAVPEDAALPGPGDEERIDADPLRCLHEETSRRMVAEVDDAHKAGETLGGVVEVVVHGLPPGLGSYVHWDRRLDAKLAAALMGIQAIKGVEVGDGFATTRKRGSEAHDEILTGEDGRSVQRQTNRAGGIEGGMSIGSVLRVSAGMKPIATVPRALRTVDTATGEETTAHHQRSDVCAVPAAGVVAEAMVALVIADAVVEKFGGDSLADVRRSLESYVAGLPDLGSDPQRSGADGDPLQAPAAMQG
;
A
#
# COMPACT_ATOMS: atom_id res chain seq x y z
N MET A 1 11.22 -14.48 3.16
CA MET A 1 9.79 -14.28 2.81
C MET A 1 9.11 -13.54 3.93
N LEU A 2 8.50 -12.38 3.65
CA LEU A 2 7.64 -11.70 4.59
C LEU A 2 6.22 -12.26 4.52
N ARG A 3 5.59 -12.45 5.67
CA ARG A 3 4.18 -12.80 5.78
C ARG A 3 3.49 -11.82 6.71
N TRP A 4 2.27 -11.44 6.38
CA TRP A 4 1.52 -10.55 7.25
C TRP A 4 0.03 -10.89 7.26
N LEU A 5 -0.61 -10.57 8.36
CA LEU A 5 -2.02 -10.80 8.60
C LEU A 5 -2.62 -9.62 9.35
N THR A 6 -3.85 -9.27 9.01
CA THR A 6 -4.63 -8.26 9.74
C THR A 6 -5.91 -8.86 10.30
N SER A 7 -6.32 -8.41 11.47
CA SER A 7 -7.55 -8.80 12.14
C SER A 7 -8.25 -7.58 12.73
N GLY A 8 -9.50 -7.74 13.12
CA GLY A 8 -10.33 -6.73 13.77
C GLY A 8 -11.35 -6.11 12.84
N GLU A 9 -12.35 -5.48 13.42
CA GLU A 9 -13.52 -4.86 12.82
C GLU A 9 -13.43 -3.33 12.96
N SER A 10 -14.15 -2.61 12.06
CA SER A 10 -14.15 -1.14 12.02
C SER A 10 -14.53 -0.48 13.34
N HIS A 11 -15.52 -1.08 14.03
CA HIS A 11 -16.01 -0.63 15.32
C HIS A 11 -15.72 -1.65 16.45
N GLY A 12 -14.85 -2.64 16.20
CA GLY A 12 -14.32 -3.54 17.22
C GLY A 12 -13.41 -2.81 18.19
N LYS A 13 -12.89 -3.51 19.18
CA LYS A 13 -12.01 -2.96 20.24
C LYS A 13 -10.74 -2.35 19.64
N SER A 14 -10.13 -3.06 18.71
CA SER A 14 -8.91 -2.66 18.02
C SER A 14 -8.74 -3.40 16.70
N LEU A 15 -7.80 -2.92 15.88
CA LEU A 15 -7.26 -3.65 14.75
C LEU A 15 -5.90 -4.20 15.14
N VAL A 16 -5.58 -5.41 14.73
CA VAL A 16 -4.29 -6.06 15.01
C VAL A 16 -3.63 -6.48 13.70
N GLY A 17 -2.34 -6.21 13.59
CA GLY A 17 -1.52 -6.68 12.49
C GLY A 17 -0.32 -7.45 12.99
N ILE A 18 0.04 -8.52 12.27
CA ILE A 18 1.25 -9.30 12.53
C ILE A 18 2.07 -9.32 11.25
N LEU A 19 3.37 -9.00 11.38
CA LEU A 19 4.36 -9.08 10.31
C LEU A 19 5.48 -10.01 10.76
N GLU A 20 5.74 -11.05 9.98
CA GLU A 20 6.82 -12.02 10.22
C GLU A 20 7.82 -11.99 9.07
N GLY A 21 9.08 -12.26 9.38
CA GLY A 21 10.19 -12.35 8.42
C GLY A 21 10.97 -11.03 8.25
N LEU A 22 10.69 -10.02 9.08
CA LEU A 22 11.51 -8.79 9.12
C LEU A 22 12.82 -9.08 9.87
N PRO A 23 14.00 -8.69 9.33
CA PRO A 23 15.28 -8.89 9.99
C PRO A 23 15.39 -8.21 11.36
N ALA A 24 16.23 -8.74 12.25
CA ALA A 24 16.59 -8.05 13.48
C ALA A 24 17.42 -6.79 13.17
N GLY A 25 17.30 -5.76 14.01
CA GLY A 25 18.09 -4.54 13.92
C GLY A 25 17.44 -3.43 13.08
N VAL A 26 16.21 -3.60 12.58
CA VAL A 26 15.47 -2.56 11.87
C VAL A 26 14.92 -1.54 12.87
N PRO A 27 15.17 -0.22 12.71
CA PRO A 27 14.53 0.80 13.55
C PRO A 27 13.01 0.78 13.41
N LEU A 28 12.30 0.70 14.54
CA LEU A 28 10.85 0.79 14.56
C LEU A 28 10.37 1.29 15.90
N THR A 29 9.67 2.42 15.90
CA THR A 29 9.08 3.01 17.11
C THR A 29 7.59 3.26 16.95
N THR A 30 6.89 3.39 18.05
CA THR A 30 5.46 3.77 18.05
C THR A 30 5.23 5.12 17.37
N SER A 31 6.13 6.10 17.56
CA SER A 31 6.02 7.42 16.92
C SER A 31 6.11 7.33 15.41
N MET A 32 7.03 6.54 14.85
CA MET A 32 7.14 6.34 13.40
C MET A 32 5.83 5.78 12.81
N ILE A 33 5.20 4.83 13.51
CA ILE A 33 3.92 4.26 13.06
C ILE A 33 2.81 5.31 13.16
N GLN A 34 2.75 6.08 14.24
CA GLN A 34 1.76 7.15 14.44
C GLN A 34 1.88 8.24 13.37
N GLU A 35 3.09 8.62 13.00
CA GLU A 35 3.35 9.60 11.93
C GLU A 35 2.80 9.11 10.58
N ARG A 36 3.05 7.86 10.21
CA ARG A 36 2.51 7.27 8.97
C ARG A 36 0.98 7.16 9.00
N LEU A 37 0.41 6.81 10.14
CA LEU A 37 -1.05 6.80 10.32
C LEU A 37 -1.65 8.21 10.25
N ALA A 38 -0.94 9.22 10.75
CA ALA A 38 -1.37 10.62 10.61
C ALA A 38 -1.46 11.03 9.14
N ARG A 39 -0.50 10.64 8.30
CA ARG A 39 -0.53 10.88 6.84
C ARG A 39 -1.78 10.27 6.18
N ARG A 40 -2.21 9.06 6.60
CA ARG A 40 -3.43 8.42 6.07
C ARG A 40 -4.70 9.24 6.33
N ARG A 41 -4.69 10.14 7.30
CA ARG A 41 -5.84 11.01 7.62
C ARG A 41 -5.87 12.29 6.79
N LEU A 42 -4.79 12.64 6.10
CA LEU A 42 -4.70 13.81 5.23
C LEU A 42 -5.64 13.69 4.03
N GLY A 43 -5.90 14.81 3.41
CA GLY A 43 -6.67 14.94 2.18
C GLY A 43 -7.91 15.81 2.31
N TYR A 44 -8.20 16.57 1.25
CA TYR A 44 -9.41 17.35 1.11
C TYR A 44 -10.60 16.46 0.76
N GLY A 45 -11.80 16.84 1.19
CA GLY A 45 -13.02 16.04 0.98
C GLY A 45 -13.18 14.87 1.97
N ARG A 46 -12.36 14.83 3.02
CA ARG A 46 -12.46 13.83 4.09
C ARG A 46 -13.61 14.15 5.05
N GLY A 47 -14.30 13.11 5.53
CA GLY A 47 -15.36 13.23 6.51
C GLY A 47 -14.87 13.80 7.86
N ALA A 48 -15.79 14.44 8.59
CA ALA A 48 -15.47 15.08 9.87
C ALA A 48 -14.80 14.15 10.91
N ARG A 49 -15.04 12.84 10.84
CA ARG A 49 -14.43 11.83 11.71
C ARG A 49 -12.90 11.87 11.65
N MET A 50 -12.33 12.09 10.49
CA MET A 50 -10.87 12.10 10.30
C MET A 50 -10.16 13.23 11.06
N LYS A 51 -10.88 14.29 11.45
CA LYS A 51 -10.32 15.41 12.22
C LYS A 51 -10.14 15.07 13.70
N PHE A 52 -10.89 14.11 14.24
CA PHE A 52 -10.95 13.79 15.67
C PHE A 52 -10.39 12.39 15.99
N GLU A 53 -10.26 11.52 15.00
CA GLU A 53 -9.75 10.16 15.20
C GLU A 53 -8.22 10.20 15.33
N GLN A 54 -7.72 9.92 16.52
CA GLN A 54 -6.30 9.68 16.77
C GLN A 54 -6.09 8.18 16.88
N ASP A 55 -5.38 7.61 15.91
CA ASP A 55 -5.00 6.19 15.95
C ASP A 55 -3.96 6.00 17.07
N GLN A 56 -4.37 5.44 18.21
CA GLN A 56 -3.45 5.02 19.26
C GLN A 56 -2.85 3.68 18.87
N VAL A 57 -1.54 3.58 18.98
CA VAL A 57 -0.77 2.41 18.53
C VAL A 57 -0.03 1.80 19.71
N ASN A 58 -0.15 0.48 19.83
CA ASN A 58 0.64 -0.33 20.75
C ASN A 58 1.46 -1.35 19.95
N VAL A 59 2.75 -1.39 20.20
CA VAL A 59 3.60 -2.50 19.70
C VAL A 59 3.57 -3.58 20.77
N LEU A 60 2.94 -4.71 20.43
CA LEU A 60 2.69 -5.80 21.40
C LEU A 60 3.86 -6.81 21.47
N GLY A 61 4.70 -6.88 20.44
CA GLY A 61 5.83 -7.80 20.37
C GLY A 61 6.72 -7.56 19.15
N GLY A 62 7.89 -8.21 19.15
CA GLY A 62 8.84 -8.18 18.04
C GLY A 62 9.78 -6.97 17.99
N VAL A 63 9.63 -6.01 18.93
CA VAL A 63 10.46 -4.79 19.00
C VAL A 63 10.93 -4.56 20.45
N ARG A 64 12.18 -4.14 20.62
CA ARG A 64 12.73 -3.72 21.92
C ARG A 64 13.65 -2.50 21.73
N HIS A 65 13.46 -1.49 22.55
CA HIS A 65 14.25 -0.25 22.52
C HIS A 65 14.33 0.38 21.12
N GLY A 66 13.18 0.38 20.39
CA GLY A 66 13.08 0.96 19.05
C GLY A 66 13.71 0.14 17.93
N THR A 67 13.98 -1.15 18.15
CA THR A 67 14.66 -2.01 17.17
C THR A 67 13.98 -3.38 17.11
N THR A 68 13.81 -3.92 15.91
CA THR A 68 13.22 -5.25 15.71
C THR A 68 14.14 -6.36 16.22
N LEU A 69 13.53 -7.47 16.65
CA LEU A 69 14.22 -8.62 17.26
C LEU A 69 14.41 -9.82 16.29
N GLY A 70 13.89 -9.72 15.04
CA GLY A 70 13.86 -10.83 14.08
C GLY A 70 12.69 -11.81 14.24
N GLY A 71 11.91 -11.67 15.32
CA GLY A 71 10.66 -12.41 15.50
C GLY A 71 9.45 -11.66 14.94
N PRO A 72 8.23 -12.25 14.99
CA PRO A 72 7.03 -11.58 14.53
C PRO A 72 6.79 -10.23 15.24
N VAL A 73 6.53 -9.19 14.48
CA VAL A 73 6.12 -7.87 14.99
C VAL A 73 4.60 -7.85 15.05
N ALA A 74 4.04 -7.61 16.23
CA ALA A 74 2.61 -7.48 16.45
C ALA A 74 2.27 -6.03 16.84
N ILE A 75 1.34 -5.43 16.10
CA ILE A 75 0.92 -4.04 16.27
C ILE A 75 -0.60 -4.00 16.47
N GLU A 76 -1.03 -3.27 17.47
CA GLU A 76 -2.43 -2.95 17.72
C GLU A 76 -2.70 -1.48 17.38
N VAL A 77 -3.82 -1.21 16.72
CA VAL A 77 -4.38 0.12 16.47
C VAL A 77 -5.72 0.19 17.19
N GLU A 78 -5.81 0.94 18.27
CA GLU A 78 -6.99 1.06 19.11
C GLU A 78 -8.15 1.79 18.40
N ASN A 79 -9.37 1.49 18.83
CA ASN A 79 -10.55 2.21 18.38
C ASN A 79 -11.06 3.12 19.51
N THR A 80 -10.90 4.41 19.34
CA THR A 80 -11.35 5.42 20.32
C THR A 80 -12.87 5.46 20.52
N GLU A 81 -13.65 4.92 19.57
CA GLU A 81 -15.09 4.81 19.71
C GLU A 81 -15.55 3.52 20.40
N TRP A 82 -14.64 2.60 20.74
CA TRP A 82 -14.96 1.31 21.34
C TRP A 82 -15.95 1.40 22.53
N PRO A 83 -15.83 2.32 23.49
CA PRO A 83 -16.77 2.39 24.61
C PRO A 83 -18.24 2.57 24.20
N LYS A 84 -18.49 3.08 23.00
CA LYS A 84 -19.84 3.25 22.45
C LYS A 84 -20.33 2.03 21.70
N TRP A 85 -19.44 1.08 21.36
CA TRP A 85 -19.70 -0.10 20.56
C TRP A 85 -19.56 -1.41 21.34
N GLU A 86 -19.02 -1.36 22.56
CA GLU A 86 -18.63 -2.51 23.37
C GLU A 86 -19.73 -3.57 23.46
N LYS A 87 -20.99 -3.18 23.67
CA LYS A 87 -22.11 -4.11 23.71
C LYS A 87 -22.49 -4.64 22.33
N VAL A 88 -22.53 -3.77 21.32
CA VAL A 88 -22.95 -4.14 19.95
C VAL A 88 -21.92 -5.02 19.26
N MET A 89 -20.64 -4.84 19.56
CA MET A 89 -19.52 -5.57 18.97
C MET A 89 -18.83 -6.48 19.99
N SER A 90 -19.53 -6.87 21.06
CA SER A 90 -19.01 -7.79 22.07
C SER A 90 -18.65 -9.14 21.43
N ALA A 91 -17.49 -9.68 21.81
CA ALA A 91 -17.11 -11.04 21.45
C ALA A 91 -17.91 -12.10 22.25
N ASP A 92 -18.41 -11.71 23.44
CA ASP A 92 -19.21 -12.56 24.29
C ASP A 92 -20.70 -12.35 24.09
N PRO A 93 -21.56 -13.33 24.38
CA PRO A 93 -22.99 -13.18 24.30
C PRO A 93 -23.53 -12.03 25.17
N VAL A 94 -24.36 -11.20 24.57
CA VAL A 94 -25.07 -10.08 25.27
C VAL A 94 -26.53 -10.40 25.32
N ALA A 95 -27.17 -10.17 26.47
CA ALA A 95 -28.60 -10.39 26.64
C ALA A 95 -29.41 -9.49 25.70
N ALA A 96 -30.46 -10.04 25.04
CA ALA A 96 -31.25 -9.32 24.06
C ALA A 96 -31.80 -7.97 24.60
N GLY A 97 -32.27 -7.94 25.84
CA GLY A 97 -32.77 -6.72 26.47
C GLY A 97 -31.72 -5.60 26.67
N GLU A 98 -30.43 -5.94 26.63
CA GLU A 98 -29.34 -4.95 26.69
C GLU A 98 -29.04 -4.30 25.33
N LEU A 99 -29.46 -4.93 24.24
CA LEU A 99 -29.28 -4.45 22.88
C LEU A 99 -30.52 -3.70 22.36
N GLU A 100 -31.68 -3.87 23.03
CA GLU A 100 -32.90 -3.18 22.65
C GLU A 100 -32.77 -1.66 22.75
N GLY A 101 -33.31 -0.96 21.71
CA GLY A 101 -33.27 0.51 21.65
C GLY A 101 -31.93 1.12 21.35
N LEU A 102 -30.87 0.33 21.24
CA LEU A 102 -29.56 0.86 20.83
C LEU A 102 -29.54 1.16 19.32
N ALA A 103 -29.49 2.45 18.95
CA ALA A 103 -29.44 2.87 17.56
C ALA A 103 -28.30 2.21 16.76
N ARG A 104 -27.15 1.92 17.41
CA ARG A 104 -26.00 1.24 16.79
C ARG A 104 -26.25 -0.25 16.54
N ASN A 105 -27.24 -0.84 17.19
CA ASN A 105 -27.64 -2.23 16.98
C ASN A 105 -28.77 -2.38 15.95
N ALA A 106 -29.25 -1.29 15.34
CA ALA A 106 -30.27 -1.35 14.31
C ALA A 106 -29.81 -2.26 13.15
N PRO A 107 -30.65 -3.22 12.70
CA PRO A 107 -30.30 -4.12 11.61
C PRO A 107 -29.98 -3.37 10.31
N LEU A 108 -28.95 -3.79 9.62
CA LEU A 108 -28.49 -3.20 8.34
C LEU A 108 -28.95 -4.09 7.17
N THR A 109 -30.25 -4.00 6.83
CA THR A 109 -30.92 -4.84 5.81
C THR A 109 -30.95 -4.19 4.41
N ARG A 110 -30.46 -2.96 4.26
CA ARG A 110 -30.45 -2.21 2.99
C ARG A 110 -29.02 -2.07 2.45
N PRO A 111 -28.49 -3.11 1.75
CA PRO A 111 -27.09 -3.14 1.32
C PRO A 111 -26.77 -2.02 0.34
N ARG A 112 -25.54 -1.53 0.41
CA ARG A 112 -25.04 -0.46 -0.46
C ARG A 112 -24.59 -1.02 -1.82
N PRO A 113 -25.09 -0.48 -2.94
CA PRO A 113 -24.57 -0.80 -4.26
C PRO A 113 -23.06 -0.51 -4.34
N GLY A 114 -22.30 -1.42 -4.94
CA GLY A 114 -20.86 -1.28 -5.09
C GLY A 114 -20.01 -1.57 -3.83
N HIS A 115 -20.64 -1.96 -2.72
CA HIS A 115 -19.98 -2.44 -1.50
C HIS A 115 -20.02 -3.97 -1.40
N ALA A 116 -19.32 -4.55 -0.42
CA ALA A 116 -19.33 -5.99 -0.17
C ALA A 116 -20.63 -6.51 0.48
N ASP A 117 -21.50 -5.61 0.95
CA ASP A 117 -22.63 -5.89 1.84
C ASP A 117 -23.46 -7.08 1.37
N TYR A 118 -24.12 -6.98 0.22
CA TYR A 118 -25.06 -8.00 -0.25
C TYR A 118 -24.37 -9.34 -0.57
N THR A 119 -23.27 -9.30 -1.32
CA THR A 119 -22.55 -10.53 -1.67
C THR A 119 -21.93 -11.20 -0.44
N GLY A 120 -21.49 -10.41 0.54
CA GLY A 120 -20.98 -10.94 1.80
C GLY A 120 -22.08 -11.61 2.62
N MET A 121 -23.28 -11.00 2.72
CA MET A 121 -24.43 -11.62 3.35
C MET A 121 -24.75 -12.97 2.71
N GLN A 122 -24.83 -13.03 1.38
CA GLN A 122 -25.09 -14.27 0.65
C GLN A 122 -24.01 -15.34 0.90
N LYS A 123 -22.74 -14.94 0.87
CA LYS A 123 -21.61 -15.88 0.99
C LYS A 123 -21.54 -16.53 2.37
N TYR A 124 -21.84 -15.78 3.42
CA TYR A 124 -21.69 -16.24 4.80
C TYR A 124 -23.01 -16.57 5.50
N GLY A 125 -24.16 -16.35 4.82
CA GLY A 125 -25.49 -16.63 5.38
C GLY A 125 -25.90 -15.66 6.48
N PHE A 126 -25.49 -14.37 6.37
CA PHE A 126 -25.88 -13.35 7.34
C PHE A 126 -27.21 -12.70 6.98
N ASP A 127 -28.04 -12.45 7.98
CA ASP A 127 -29.36 -11.80 7.82
C ASP A 127 -29.24 -10.28 7.66
N GLU A 128 -28.09 -9.70 8.01
CA GLU A 128 -27.78 -8.28 7.90
C GLU A 128 -26.34 -8.00 7.42
N ALA A 129 -26.09 -6.79 6.95
CA ALA A 129 -24.80 -6.41 6.39
C ALA A 129 -23.72 -6.07 7.44
N ARG A 130 -24.06 -5.95 8.74
CA ARG A 130 -23.10 -5.51 9.77
C ARG A 130 -21.82 -6.34 9.81
N PRO A 131 -21.84 -7.68 9.90
CA PRO A 131 -20.62 -8.48 9.96
C PRO A 131 -19.70 -8.26 8.74
N VAL A 132 -20.31 -8.07 7.56
CA VAL A 132 -19.57 -7.80 6.31
C VAL A 132 -18.98 -6.40 6.32
N LEU A 133 -19.78 -5.39 6.66
CA LEU A 133 -19.40 -3.98 6.70
C LEU A 133 -18.22 -3.74 7.65
N GLU A 134 -18.27 -4.33 8.82
CA GLU A 134 -17.26 -4.15 9.86
C GLU A 134 -15.87 -4.61 9.38
N ARG A 135 -15.79 -5.76 8.70
CA ARG A 135 -14.50 -6.27 8.19
C ARG A 135 -14.11 -5.70 6.84
N ALA A 136 -15.05 -5.41 5.94
CA ALA A 136 -14.78 -4.85 4.62
C ALA A 136 -14.48 -3.34 4.64
N SER A 137 -14.57 -2.71 5.79
CA SER A 137 -14.31 -1.28 5.97
C SER A 137 -12.87 -0.91 5.64
N ALA A 138 -12.67 0.25 4.99
CA ALA A 138 -11.34 0.82 4.76
C ALA A 138 -10.59 1.19 6.06
N ARG A 139 -11.22 1.12 7.23
CA ARG A 139 -10.56 1.25 8.54
C ARG A 139 -9.44 0.21 8.71
N GLU A 140 -9.62 -1.00 8.18
CA GLU A 140 -8.62 -2.08 8.20
C GLU A 140 -7.27 -1.65 7.60
N THR A 141 -7.27 -0.69 6.65
CA THR A 141 -6.04 -0.18 6.04
C THR A 141 -5.12 0.55 7.03
N ALA A 142 -5.62 0.98 8.20
CA ALA A 142 -4.76 1.53 9.26
C ALA A 142 -3.70 0.50 9.69
N THR A 143 -4.12 -0.77 9.85
CA THR A 143 -3.19 -1.85 10.19
C THR A 143 -2.18 -2.12 9.07
N ARG A 144 -2.61 -2.05 7.80
CA ARG A 144 -1.68 -2.19 6.66
C ARG A 144 -0.63 -1.08 6.65
N VAL A 145 -1.02 0.16 6.93
CA VAL A 145 -0.08 1.29 7.05
C VAL A 145 0.87 1.08 8.22
N ALA A 146 0.37 0.61 9.36
CA ALA A 146 1.21 0.31 10.52
C ALA A 146 2.27 -0.77 10.20
N LEU A 147 1.89 -1.87 9.55
CA LEU A 147 2.83 -2.92 9.11
C LEU A 147 3.75 -2.41 8.00
N GLY A 148 3.22 -1.62 7.05
CA GLY A 148 3.98 -1.00 5.99
C GLY A 148 5.07 -0.05 6.50
N THR A 149 4.85 0.61 7.65
CA THR A 149 5.86 1.44 8.31
C THR A 149 7.12 0.62 8.67
N ALA A 150 6.93 -0.59 9.17
CA ALA A 150 8.06 -1.48 9.48
C ALA A 150 8.84 -1.87 8.21
N ALA A 151 8.13 -2.15 7.11
CA ALA A 151 8.74 -2.42 5.82
C ALA A 151 9.47 -1.18 5.25
N GLN A 152 8.85 0.00 5.31
CA GLN A 152 9.47 1.26 4.87
C GLN A 152 10.73 1.58 5.67
N SER A 153 10.71 1.36 6.98
CA SER A 153 11.89 1.55 7.82
C SER A 153 13.02 0.61 7.43
N PHE A 154 12.72 -0.67 7.21
CA PHE A 154 13.70 -1.65 6.70
C PHE A 154 14.30 -1.22 5.37
N LEU A 155 13.46 -0.85 4.41
CA LEU A 155 13.90 -0.40 3.09
C LEU A 155 14.74 0.87 3.16
N ALA A 156 14.39 1.78 4.06
CA ALA A 156 15.11 3.02 4.29
C ALA A 156 16.57 2.81 4.72
N GLU A 157 16.82 1.79 5.53
CA GLU A 157 18.17 1.39 5.95
C GLU A 157 19.04 0.85 4.80
N LEU A 158 18.40 0.50 3.69
CA LEU A 158 19.05 0.03 2.45
C LEU A 158 19.06 1.10 1.35
N GLY A 159 18.71 2.35 1.67
CA GLY A 159 18.65 3.45 0.70
C GLY A 159 17.42 3.43 -0.22
N ILE A 160 16.45 2.55 0.02
CA ILE A 160 15.23 2.44 -0.78
C ILE A 160 14.14 3.31 -0.15
N ARG A 161 13.49 4.17 -0.95
CA ARG A 161 12.45 5.11 -0.51
C ARG A 161 11.20 4.97 -1.36
N THR A 162 10.05 4.94 -0.71
CA THR A 162 8.72 4.96 -1.35
C THR A 162 8.07 6.31 -1.14
N VAL A 163 7.51 6.90 -2.18
CA VAL A 163 6.75 8.15 -2.14
C VAL A 163 5.48 7.98 -2.95
N SER A 164 4.33 8.38 -2.42
CA SER A 164 3.08 8.36 -3.17
C SER A 164 2.53 9.75 -3.40
N HIS A 165 1.88 9.96 -4.55
CA HIS A 165 1.18 11.19 -4.87
C HIS A 165 -0.11 10.92 -5.64
N THR A 166 -1.00 11.91 -5.67
CA THR A 166 -2.24 11.84 -6.43
C THR A 166 -2.01 12.27 -7.88
N ARG A 167 -2.38 11.40 -8.82
CA ARG A 167 -2.32 11.63 -10.27
C ARG A 167 -3.62 12.20 -10.83
N SER A 168 -4.77 11.78 -10.31
CA SER A 168 -6.06 12.31 -10.73
C SER A 168 -7.11 12.22 -9.64
N VAL A 169 -8.10 13.12 -9.71
CA VAL A 169 -9.35 13.08 -8.94
C VAL A 169 -10.48 13.41 -9.90
N GLY A 170 -11.51 12.53 -9.99
CA GLY A 170 -12.56 12.69 -11.00
C GLY A 170 -11.96 12.73 -12.41
N GLU A 171 -12.33 13.75 -13.17
CA GLU A 171 -11.82 13.99 -14.52
C GLU A 171 -10.53 14.84 -14.56
N VAL A 172 -10.11 15.39 -13.43
CA VAL A 172 -8.92 16.24 -13.35
C VAL A 172 -7.67 15.40 -13.13
N ALA A 173 -6.75 15.43 -14.08
CA ALA A 173 -5.50 14.68 -14.04
C ALA A 173 -4.27 15.59 -14.18
N VAL A 174 -3.16 15.14 -13.60
CA VAL A 174 -1.83 15.73 -13.78
C VAL A 174 -1.36 15.47 -15.21
N PRO A 175 -0.69 16.44 -15.88
CA PRO A 175 -0.08 16.22 -17.20
C PRO A 175 0.82 14.98 -17.24
N GLU A 176 0.88 14.30 -18.40
CA GLU A 176 1.69 13.07 -18.55
C GLU A 176 3.19 13.32 -18.36
N ASP A 177 3.65 14.52 -18.74
CA ASP A 177 5.05 14.98 -18.65
C ASP A 177 5.40 15.66 -17.31
N ALA A 178 4.47 15.68 -16.36
CA ALA A 178 4.73 16.26 -15.05
C ALA A 178 5.85 15.50 -14.32
N ALA A 179 6.69 16.26 -13.61
CA ALA A 179 7.77 15.70 -12.83
C ALA A 179 7.29 14.66 -11.80
N LEU A 180 8.03 13.56 -11.70
CA LEU A 180 7.81 12.56 -10.66
C LEU A 180 8.31 13.07 -9.31
N PRO A 181 7.65 12.68 -8.20
CA PRO A 181 8.14 13.00 -6.87
C PRO A 181 9.49 12.33 -6.58
N GLY A 182 10.41 13.09 -6.03
CA GLY A 182 11.67 12.59 -5.49
C GLY A 182 11.54 12.12 -4.03
N PRO A 183 12.59 11.49 -3.48
CA PRO A 183 12.59 11.01 -2.10
C PRO A 183 12.40 12.11 -1.04
N GLY A 184 12.72 13.38 -1.39
CA GLY A 184 12.57 14.55 -0.51
C GLY A 184 11.24 15.28 -0.61
N ASP A 185 10.34 14.88 -1.51
CA ASP A 185 9.08 15.61 -1.75
C ASP A 185 7.93 15.19 -0.82
N GLU A 186 8.14 14.20 0.07
CA GLU A 186 7.08 13.67 0.94
C GLU A 186 6.39 14.77 1.76
N GLU A 187 7.16 15.64 2.41
CA GLU A 187 6.64 16.71 3.25
C GLU A 187 5.82 17.74 2.42
N ARG A 188 6.33 18.09 1.24
CA ARG A 188 5.64 19.00 0.32
C ARG A 188 4.33 18.40 -0.21
N ILE A 189 4.35 17.11 -0.53
CA ILE A 189 3.15 16.37 -0.97
C ILE A 189 2.12 16.30 0.16
N ASP A 190 2.54 15.99 1.38
CA ASP A 190 1.64 15.89 2.53
C ASP A 190 1.05 17.24 2.95
N ALA A 191 1.73 18.36 2.65
CA ALA A 191 1.21 19.71 2.85
C ALA A 191 0.14 20.11 1.82
N ASP A 192 0.07 19.45 0.66
CA ASP A 192 -0.93 19.71 -0.36
C ASP A 192 -2.29 19.09 0.01
N PRO A 193 -3.43 19.79 -0.21
CA PRO A 193 -4.76 19.30 0.16
C PRO A 193 -5.13 17.95 -0.43
N LEU A 194 -4.63 17.64 -1.63
CA LEU A 194 -4.92 16.37 -2.32
C LEU A 194 -3.68 15.50 -2.51
N ARG A 195 -2.58 15.85 -1.83
CA ARG A 195 -1.30 15.15 -1.99
C ARG A 195 -0.86 15.07 -3.45
N CYS A 196 -1.04 16.16 -4.19
CA CYS A 196 -0.68 16.31 -5.58
C CYS A 196 0.55 17.21 -5.71
N LEU A 197 1.63 16.74 -6.34
CA LEU A 197 2.85 17.52 -6.51
C LEU A 197 2.69 18.72 -7.46
N HIS A 198 1.74 18.65 -8.38
CA HIS A 198 1.49 19.68 -9.39
C HIS A 198 0.41 20.68 -8.90
N GLU A 199 0.83 21.84 -8.41
CA GLU A 199 -0.01 22.83 -7.72
C GLU A 199 -1.24 23.31 -8.51
N GLU A 200 -1.09 23.56 -9.81
CA GLU A 200 -2.20 24.01 -10.65
C GLU A 200 -3.28 22.94 -10.73
N THR A 201 -2.86 21.67 -10.93
CA THR A 201 -3.80 20.55 -10.98
C THR A 201 -4.43 20.31 -9.61
N SER A 202 -3.68 20.45 -8.51
CA SER A 202 -4.22 20.35 -7.15
C SER A 202 -5.38 21.32 -6.93
N ARG A 203 -5.21 22.60 -7.31
CA ARG A 203 -6.29 23.60 -7.21
C ARG A 203 -7.54 23.21 -8.00
N ARG A 204 -7.37 22.65 -9.20
CA ARG A 204 -8.48 22.16 -10.03
C ARG A 204 -9.15 20.93 -9.40
N MET A 205 -8.38 20.02 -8.83
CA MET A 205 -8.90 18.85 -8.10
C MET A 205 -9.70 19.26 -6.86
N VAL A 206 -9.28 20.32 -6.14
CA VAL A 206 -10.04 20.86 -5.01
C VAL A 206 -11.41 21.36 -5.48
N ALA A 207 -11.47 22.09 -6.58
CA ALA A 207 -12.73 22.56 -7.16
C ALA A 207 -13.65 21.40 -7.57
N GLU A 208 -13.10 20.34 -8.15
CA GLU A 208 -13.83 19.13 -8.53
C GLU A 208 -14.45 18.43 -7.30
N VAL A 209 -13.69 18.35 -6.18
CA VAL A 209 -14.20 17.82 -4.91
C VAL A 209 -15.33 18.69 -4.35
N ASP A 210 -15.22 20.03 -4.42
CA ASP A 210 -16.26 20.94 -3.95
C ASP A 210 -17.55 20.79 -4.77
N ASP A 211 -17.44 20.64 -6.07
CA ASP A 211 -18.60 20.48 -6.96
C ASP A 211 -19.27 19.11 -6.74
N ALA A 212 -18.49 18.03 -6.57
CA ALA A 212 -19.03 16.73 -6.20
C ALA A 212 -19.73 16.77 -4.84
N HIS A 213 -19.15 17.47 -3.85
CA HIS A 213 -19.79 17.64 -2.54
C HIS A 213 -21.14 18.33 -2.63
N LYS A 214 -21.25 19.44 -3.40
CA LYS A 214 -22.51 20.17 -3.63
C LYS A 214 -23.54 19.29 -4.35
N ALA A 215 -23.10 18.42 -5.26
CA ALA A 215 -23.96 17.49 -6.00
C ALA A 215 -24.39 16.26 -5.17
N GLY A 216 -23.83 16.07 -3.97
CA GLY A 216 -24.07 14.87 -3.15
C GLY A 216 -23.42 13.60 -3.72
N GLU A 217 -22.29 13.74 -4.40
CA GLU A 217 -21.55 12.69 -5.08
C GLU A 217 -20.24 12.34 -4.35
N THR A 218 -19.60 11.25 -4.77
CA THR A 218 -18.26 10.85 -4.34
C THR A 218 -17.35 10.70 -5.56
N LEU A 219 -16.05 10.93 -5.36
CA LEU A 219 -15.05 10.89 -6.44
C LEU A 219 -14.04 9.76 -6.22
N GLY A 220 -13.66 9.14 -7.33
CA GLY A 220 -12.49 8.29 -7.44
C GLY A 220 -11.31 9.05 -8.02
N GLY A 221 -10.25 8.33 -8.34
CA GLY A 221 -9.05 8.89 -8.96
C GLY A 221 -7.90 7.89 -8.99
N VAL A 222 -6.73 8.39 -9.32
CA VAL A 222 -5.51 7.58 -9.46
C VAL A 222 -4.43 8.10 -8.52
N VAL A 223 -3.81 7.19 -7.81
CA VAL A 223 -2.59 7.44 -7.04
C VAL A 223 -1.42 6.71 -7.69
N GLU A 224 -0.24 7.29 -7.65
CA GLU A 224 1.00 6.66 -8.10
C GLU A 224 1.97 6.54 -6.92
N VAL A 225 2.61 5.39 -6.81
CA VAL A 225 3.72 5.16 -5.89
C VAL A 225 4.99 5.09 -6.71
N VAL A 226 5.97 5.88 -6.31
CA VAL A 226 7.31 5.95 -6.90
C VAL A 226 8.30 5.37 -5.90
N VAL A 227 9.16 4.45 -6.35
CA VAL A 227 10.19 3.85 -5.50
C VAL A 227 11.57 4.17 -6.06
N HIS A 228 12.40 4.75 -5.21
CA HIS A 228 13.77 5.13 -5.52
C HIS A 228 14.77 4.19 -4.85
N GLY A 229 15.96 4.06 -5.43
CA GLY A 229 17.07 3.31 -4.84
C GLY A 229 16.98 1.79 -4.97
N LEU A 230 16.11 1.28 -5.83
CA LEU A 230 16.01 -0.17 -6.06
C LEU A 230 17.26 -0.69 -6.77
N PRO A 231 17.89 -1.77 -6.28
CA PRO A 231 18.88 -2.51 -7.05
C PRO A 231 18.20 -3.22 -8.23
N PRO A 232 18.90 -3.50 -9.32
CA PRO A 232 18.38 -4.37 -10.38
C PRO A 232 18.20 -5.80 -9.86
N GLY A 233 17.23 -6.55 -10.44
CA GLY A 233 17.06 -7.97 -10.20
C GLY A 233 16.25 -8.36 -8.97
N LEU A 234 15.43 -7.47 -8.39
CA LEU A 234 14.35 -7.87 -7.48
C LEU A 234 13.19 -8.46 -8.29
N GLY A 235 12.60 -9.53 -7.80
CA GLY A 235 11.62 -10.32 -8.55
C GLY A 235 12.28 -11.33 -9.49
N SER A 236 11.52 -11.93 -10.40
CA SER A 236 12.03 -12.98 -11.29
C SER A 236 11.23 -13.09 -12.58
N TYR A 237 11.88 -13.43 -13.68
CA TYR A 237 11.25 -13.82 -14.94
C TYR A 237 10.92 -15.31 -15.03
N VAL A 238 11.43 -16.10 -14.11
CA VAL A 238 11.44 -17.58 -14.18
C VAL A 238 10.03 -18.16 -14.08
N HIS A 239 9.18 -17.56 -13.23
CA HIS A 239 7.79 -18.01 -13.06
C HIS A 239 6.87 -16.82 -12.77
N TRP A 240 5.60 -16.89 -13.19
CA TRP A 240 4.66 -15.79 -13.16
C TRP A 240 4.40 -15.22 -11.76
N ASP A 241 4.33 -16.08 -10.72
CA ASP A 241 4.06 -15.70 -9.32
C ASP A 241 5.28 -15.10 -8.60
N ARG A 242 6.47 -15.19 -9.22
CA ARG A 242 7.70 -14.57 -8.72
C ARG A 242 7.97 -13.20 -9.36
N ARG A 243 7.19 -12.81 -10.35
CA ARG A 243 7.31 -11.51 -11.01
C ARG A 243 6.96 -10.37 -10.04
N LEU A 244 7.80 -9.34 -10.01
CA LEU A 244 7.60 -8.18 -9.13
C LEU A 244 6.35 -7.38 -9.51
N ASP A 245 6.09 -7.18 -10.80
CA ASP A 245 4.89 -6.52 -11.31
C ASP A 245 3.61 -7.26 -10.90
N ALA A 246 3.60 -8.59 -10.98
CA ALA A 246 2.46 -9.41 -10.55
C ALA A 246 2.20 -9.30 -9.04
N LYS A 247 3.25 -9.35 -8.22
CA LYS A 247 3.14 -9.17 -6.74
C LYS A 247 2.63 -7.78 -6.38
N LEU A 248 3.14 -6.73 -7.03
CA LEU A 248 2.70 -5.34 -6.84
C LEU A 248 1.22 -5.16 -7.24
N ALA A 249 0.84 -5.69 -8.42
CA ALA A 249 -0.54 -5.62 -8.88
C ALA A 249 -1.50 -6.32 -7.93
N ALA A 250 -1.17 -7.51 -7.44
CA ALA A 250 -1.99 -8.25 -6.47
C ALA A 250 -2.15 -7.49 -5.15
N ALA A 251 -1.05 -6.92 -4.62
CA ALA A 251 -1.07 -6.16 -3.37
C ALA A 251 -1.93 -4.89 -3.47
N LEU A 252 -1.77 -4.12 -4.55
CA LEU A 252 -2.55 -2.90 -4.78
C LEU A 252 -4.02 -3.20 -5.08
N MET A 253 -4.31 -4.21 -5.92
CA MET A 253 -5.68 -4.63 -6.21
C MET A 253 -6.41 -5.13 -4.95
N GLY A 254 -5.69 -5.61 -3.96
CA GLY A 254 -6.21 -6.02 -2.65
C GLY A 254 -6.57 -4.86 -1.71
N ILE A 255 -6.35 -3.60 -2.09
CA ILE A 255 -6.81 -2.42 -1.34
C ILE A 255 -8.29 -2.16 -1.67
N GLN A 256 -9.09 -1.81 -0.66
CA GLN A 256 -10.50 -1.51 -0.83
C GLN A 256 -10.71 -0.42 -1.90
N ALA A 257 -11.71 -0.61 -2.74
CA ALA A 257 -12.12 0.28 -3.85
C ALA A 257 -11.13 0.39 -5.02
N ILE A 258 -9.97 -0.24 -5.01
CA ILE A 258 -9.09 -0.28 -6.18
C ILE A 258 -9.71 -1.16 -7.26
N LYS A 259 -9.68 -0.67 -8.52
CA LYS A 259 -10.29 -1.31 -9.69
C LYS A 259 -9.32 -1.48 -10.87
N GLY A 260 -8.13 -0.88 -10.78
CA GLY A 260 -7.11 -0.99 -11.80
C GLY A 260 -5.73 -0.74 -11.20
N VAL A 261 -4.71 -1.38 -11.79
CA VAL A 261 -3.30 -1.20 -11.46
C VAL A 261 -2.52 -1.08 -12.75
N GLU A 262 -1.60 -0.14 -12.83
CA GLU A 262 -0.71 0.07 -13.96
C GLU A 262 0.73 0.15 -13.48
N VAL A 263 1.67 -0.39 -14.28
CA VAL A 263 3.11 -0.28 -14.07
C VAL A 263 3.69 0.60 -15.19
N GLY A 264 4.44 1.63 -14.83
CA GLY A 264 4.94 2.61 -15.80
C GLY A 264 3.82 3.33 -16.54
N ASP A 265 3.92 3.41 -17.85
CA ASP A 265 2.90 4.03 -18.71
C ASP A 265 1.64 3.16 -18.88
N GLY A 266 1.61 1.93 -18.34
CA GLY A 266 0.44 1.07 -18.26
C GLY A 266 -0.32 0.94 -19.58
N PHE A 267 -1.63 1.24 -19.57
CA PHE A 267 -2.47 1.16 -20.75
C PHE A 267 -2.09 2.15 -21.87
N ALA A 268 -1.41 3.26 -21.54
CA ALA A 268 -0.95 4.20 -22.57
C ALA A 268 0.08 3.56 -23.51
N THR A 269 0.92 2.65 -22.98
CA THR A 269 1.90 1.89 -23.79
C THR A 269 1.24 1.07 -24.90
N THR A 270 0.03 0.53 -24.66
CA THR A 270 -0.65 -0.32 -25.65
C THR A 270 -1.08 0.42 -26.93
N ARG A 271 -1.08 1.75 -26.91
CA ARG A 271 -1.43 2.62 -28.04
C ARG A 271 -0.21 3.11 -28.83
N LYS A 272 1.00 2.81 -28.34
CA LYS A 272 2.28 3.19 -28.96
C LYS A 272 2.76 2.10 -29.91
N ARG A 273 3.55 2.48 -30.91
CA ARG A 273 4.30 1.51 -31.72
C ARG A 273 5.48 0.97 -30.91
N GLY A 274 5.94 -0.24 -31.19
CA GLY A 274 6.99 -0.90 -30.44
C GLY A 274 8.26 -0.05 -30.24
N SER A 275 8.73 0.64 -31.27
CA SER A 275 9.89 1.55 -31.19
C SER A 275 9.67 2.79 -30.32
N GLU A 276 8.42 3.15 -30.07
CA GLU A 276 8.05 4.28 -29.20
C GLU A 276 7.66 3.82 -27.78
N ALA A 277 7.36 2.53 -27.62
CA ALA A 277 6.87 1.96 -26.37
C ALA A 277 7.98 1.50 -25.43
N HIS A 278 9.10 1.03 -25.99
CA HIS A 278 10.20 0.46 -25.21
C HIS A 278 11.29 1.48 -24.89
N ASP A 279 11.92 1.27 -23.73
CA ASP A 279 13.02 2.11 -23.25
C ASP A 279 14.33 1.64 -23.88
N GLU A 280 14.94 2.46 -24.74
CA GLU A 280 16.22 2.14 -25.35
C GLU A 280 17.34 2.04 -24.32
N ILE A 281 18.20 1.04 -24.49
CA ILE A 281 19.32 0.76 -23.62
C ILE A 281 20.59 1.36 -24.26
N LEU A 282 21.15 2.37 -23.61
CA LEU A 282 22.31 3.10 -24.10
C LEU A 282 23.49 2.96 -23.13
N THR A 283 24.69 3.22 -23.63
CA THR A 283 25.89 3.34 -22.80
C THR A 283 25.77 4.59 -21.92
N GLY A 284 26.04 4.46 -20.64
CA GLY A 284 26.14 5.58 -19.71
C GLY A 284 27.31 6.52 -20.04
N GLU A 285 27.29 7.71 -19.46
CA GLU A 285 28.35 8.72 -19.69
C GLU A 285 29.76 8.27 -19.26
N ASP A 286 29.84 7.33 -18.31
CA ASP A 286 31.07 6.70 -17.84
C ASP A 286 31.68 5.68 -18.83
N GLY A 287 30.94 5.33 -19.91
CA GLY A 287 31.33 4.33 -20.90
C GLY A 287 31.34 2.90 -20.39
N ARG A 288 30.88 2.64 -19.16
CA ARG A 288 30.88 1.33 -18.49
C ARG A 288 29.51 0.87 -18.05
N SER A 289 28.69 1.77 -17.56
CA SER A 289 27.33 1.50 -17.15
C SER A 289 26.36 1.49 -18.34
N VAL A 290 25.17 1.00 -18.14
CA VAL A 290 24.03 1.14 -19.05
C VAL A 290 22.97 2.04 -18.43
N GLN A 291 22.35 2.86 -19.26
CA GLN A 291 21.21 3.67 -18.87
C GLN A 291 20.06 3.48 -19.85
N ARG A 292 18.85 3.68 -19.37
CA ARG A 292 17.65 3.75 -20.20
C ARG A 292 17.32 5.18 -20.51
N GLN A 293 17.00 5.45 -21.80
CA GLN A 293 16.70 6.81 -22.25
C GLN A 293 15.38 7.33 -21.68
N THR A 294 14.42 6.43 -21.44
CA THR A 294 13.10 6.72 -20.88
C THR A 294 12.77 5.72 -19.76
N ASN A 295 11.64 5.89 -19.08
CA ASN A 295 11.18 4.97 -18.03
C ASN A 295 9.69 4.62 -18.23
N ARG A 296 9.33 4.23 -19.44
CA ARG A 296 7.95 3.83 -19.80
C ARG A 296 7.55 2.51 -19.17
N ALA A 297 8.52 1.60 -19.05
CA ALA A 297 8.37 0.32 -18.35
C ALA A 297 8.13 0.48 -16.84
N GLY A 298 8.35 1.70 -16.29
CA GLY A 298 8.13 1.98 -14.87
C GLY A 298 9.09 1.25 -13.95
N GLY A 299 10.35 1.03 -14.36
CA GLY A 299 11.39 0.42 -13.53
C GLY A 299 11.35 -1.10 -13.45
N ILE A 300 10.46 -1.76 -14.21
CA ILE A 300 10.33 -3.23 -14.23
C ILE A 300 10.35 -3.73 -15.66
N GLU A 301 11.24 -4.67 -15.97
CA GLU A 301 11.27 -5.40 -17.22
C GLU A 301 11.31 -6.91 -16.94
N GLY A 302 10.50 -7.68 -17.66
CA GLY A 302 10.43 -9.12 -17.48
C GLY A 302 10.05 -9.58 -16.06
N GLY A 303 9.41 -8.72 -15.26
CA GLY A 303 9.05 -9.03 -13.86
C GLY A 303 10.18 -8.78 -12.86
N MET A 304 11.24 -8.06 -13.24
CA MET A 304 12.38 -7.72 -12.39
C MET A 304 12.62 -6.22 -12.35
N SER A 305 13.05 -5.70 -11.21
CA SER A 305 13.56 -4.33 -11.12
C SER A 305 14.81 -4.15 -11.97
N ILE A 306 14.98 -2.97 -12.57
CA ILE A 306 16.07 -2.67 -13.53
C ILE A 306 17.08 -1.64 -13.00
N GLY A 307 17.00 -1.27 -11.71
CA GLY A 307 17.86 -0.24 -11.13
C GLY A 307 17.37 1.21 -11.38
N SER A 308 16.31 1.37 -12.17
CA SER A 308 15.66 2.67 -12.40
C SER A 308 14.53 2.91 -11.39
N VAL A 309 13.99 4.12 -11.38
CA VAL A 309 12.82 4.48 -10.56
C VAL A 309 11.63 3.58 -10.93
N LEU A 310 11.06 2.92 -9.92
CA LEU A 310 9.85 2.13 -10.09
C LEU A 310 8.63 3.03 -9.98
N ARG A 311 7.66 2.83 -10.90
CA ARG A 311 6.38 3.54 -10.93
C ARG A 311 5.23 2.56 -11.00
N VAL A 312 4.31 2.64 -10.06
CA VAL A 312 3.09 1.83 -10.06
C VAL A 312 1.90 2.67 -9.65
N SER A 313 0.81 2.61 -10.42
CA SER A 313 -0.41 3.39 -10.19
C SER A 313 -1.57 2.50 -9.80
N ALA A 314 -2.46 3.02 -8.96
CA ALA A 314 -3.69 2.36 -8.54
C ALA A 314 -4.90 3.26 -8.77
N GLY A 315 -5.87 2.77 -9.53
CA GLY A 315 -7.13 3.44 -9.82
C GLY A 315 -8.20 3.07 -8.80
N MET A 316 -8.67 4.06 -8.05
CA MET A 316 -9.70 3.93 -7.03
C MET A 316 -11.05 4.38 -7.59
N LYS A 317 -12.08 3.53 -7.49
CA LYS A 317 -13.45 3.95 -7.80
C LYS A 317 -13.99 4.90 -6.75
N PRO A 318 -15.05 5.70 -7.05
CA PRO A 318 -15.79 6.46 -6.05
C PRO A 318 -16.25 5.58 -4.87
N ILE A 319 -16.30 6.15 -3.67
CA ILE A 319 -16.74 5.43 -2.47
C ILE A 319 -18.22 5.05 -2.62
N ALA A 320 -18.56 3.82 -2.25
CA ALA A 320 -19.91 3.26 -2.42
C ALA A 320 -20.98 3.90 -1.52
N THR A 321 -20.59 4.59 -0.46
CA THR A 321 -21.51 5.35 0.39
C THR A 321 -21.69 6.75 -0.20
N VAL A 322 -22.65 6.87 -1.14
CA VAL A 322 -22.93 8.11 -1.85
C VAL A 322 -24.01 8.88 -1.08
N PRO A 323 -23.82 10.20 -0.77
CA PRO A 323 -24.84 11.01 -0.09
C PRO A 323 -26.17 11.04 -0.86
N ARG A 324 -26.13 11.12 -2.18
CA ARG A 324 -27.28 10.92 -3.06
C ARG A 324 -27.60 9.43 -3.11
N ALA A 325 -28.45 8.99 -2.17
CA ALA A 325 -28.72 7.57 -1.93
C ALA A 325 -29.13 6.80 -3.19
N LEU A 326 -28.43 5.70 -3.48
CA LEU A 326 -28.73 4.80 -4.58
C LEU A 326 -29.88 3.83 -4.22
N ARG A 327 -30.60 3.36 -5.23
CA ARG A 327 -31.65 2.34 -5.06
C ARG A 327 -31.03 1.01 -4.64
N THR A 328 -31.73 0.29 -3.77
CA THR A 328 -31.38 -1.04 -3.29
C THR A 328 -32.66 -1.80 -2.92
N VAL A 329 -32.51 -2.97 -2.35
CA VAL A 329 -33.61 -3.79 -1.80
C VAL A 329 -33.43 -3.93 -0.30
N ASP A 330 -34.48 -3.82 0.47
CA ASP A 330 -34.49 -4.25 1.87
C ASP A 330 -34.53 -5.77 1.91
N THR A 331 -33.48 -6.42 2.38
CA THR A 331 -33.35 -7.89 2.37
C THR A 331 -34.27 -8.57 3.37
N ALA A 332 -34.81 -7.84 4.35
CA ALA A 332 -35.80 -8.38 5.32
C ALA A 332 -37.19 -8.41 4.76
N THR A 333 -37.58 -7.45 3.90
CA THR A 333 -38.93 -7.34 3.35
C THR A 333 -39.05 -7.71 1.88
N GLY A 334 -37.92 -7.65 1.12
CA GLY A 334 -37.92 -7.83 -0.32
C GLY A 334 -38.36 -6.59 -1.10
N GLU A 335 -38.61 -5.47 -0.45
CA GLU A 335 -39.10 -4.24 -1.07
C GLU A 335 -37.96 -3.39 -1.63
N GLU A 336 -38.22 -2.73 -2.77
CA GLU A 336 -37.29 -1.72 -3.30
C GLU A 336 -37.25 -0.49 -2.40
N THR A 337 -36.04 -0.01 -2.11
CA THR A 337 -35.80 1.13 -1.21
C THR A 337 -34.52 1.87 -1.62
N THR A 338 -34.03 2.76 -0.76
CA THR A 338 -32.72 3.39 -0.88
C THR A 338 -31.74 2.80 0.11
N ALA A 339 -30.46 2.72 -0.30
CA ALA A 339 -29.37 2.24 0.54
C ALA A 339 -29.30 3.05 1.85
N HIS A 340 -28.90 2.40 2.93
CA HIS A 340 -28.76 3.11 4.20
C HIS A 340 -27.64 4.16 4.11
N HIS A 341 -27.93 5.34 4.65
CA HIS A 341 -26.97 6.43 4.69
C HIS A 341 -25.94 6.19 5.80
N GLN A 342 -24.66 6.28 5.44
CA GLN A 342 -23.57 6.37 6.40
C GLN A 342 -22.70 7.58 6.08
N ARG A 343 -22.03 8.10 7.09
CA ARG A 343 -21.03 9.17 6.86
C ARG A 343 -19.93 8.65 5.96
N SER A 344 -19.59 9.42 4.93
CA SER A 344 -18.59 9.07 3.95
C SER A 344 -17.71 10.27 3.62
N ASP A 345 -16.52 9.97 3.09
CA ASP A 345 -15.68 10.95 2.43
C ASP A 345 -16.26 11.28 1.05
N VAL A 346 -16.08 12.48 0.57
CA VAL A 346 -16.34 12.86 -0.84
C VAL A 346 -15.21 12.29 -1.70
N CYS A 347 -13.97 12.39 -1.23
CA CYS A 347 -12.78 11.89 -1.89
C CYS A 347 -11.84 11.22 -0.87
N ALA A 348 -11.45 9.97 -1.12
CA ALA A 348 -10.48 9.22 -0.31
C ALA A 348 -9.17 8.91 -1.07
N VAL A 349 -9.01 9.46 -2.28
CA VAL A 349 -7.85 9.20 -3.14
C VAL A 349 -6.52 9.53 -2.44
N PRO A 350 -6.34 10.68 -1.76
CA PRO A 350 -5.09 10.98 -1.05
C PRO A 350 -4.72 9.93 0.00
N ALA A 351 -5.70 9.44 0.76
CA ALA A 351 -5.49 8.40 1.75
C ALA A 351 -5.13 7.05 1.10
N ALA A 352 -5.75 6.73 -0.04
CA ALA A 352 -5.41 5.53 -0.80
C ALA A 352 -3.94 5.54 -1.25
N GLY A 353 -3.35 6.71 -1.53
CA GLY A 353 -1.93 6.86 -1.83
C GLY A 353 -1.03 6.39 -0.68
N VAL A 354 -1.33 6.78 0.56
CA VAL A 354 -0.56 6.35 1.74
C VAL A 354 -0.69 4.84 1.98
N VAL A 355 -1.89 4.28 1.74
CA VAL A 355 -2.10 2.83 1.83
C VAL A 355 -1.35 2.09 0.72
N ALA A 356 -1.39 2.60 -0.51
CA ALA A 356 -0.66 2.03 -1.65
C ALA A 356 0.86 2.05 -1.40
N GLU A 357 1.39 3.15 -0.85
CA GLU A 357 2.79 3.29 -0.46
C GLU A 357 3.21 2.20 0.54
N ALA A 358 2.39 1.95 1.56
CA ALA A 358 2.62 0.88 2.54
C ALA A 358 2.59 -0.52 1.91
N MET A 359 1.63 -0.78 1.01
CA MET A 359 1.51 -2.07 0.33
C MET A 359 2.67 -2.33 -0.64
N VAL A 360 3.12 -1.31 -1.38
CA VAL A 360 4.30 -1.40 -2.24
C VAL A 360 5.55 -1.67 -1.40
N ALA A 361 5.72 -0.99 -0.26
CA ALA A 361 6.83 -1.22 0.64
C ALA A 361 6.89 -2.67 1.16
N LEU A 362 5.75 -3.26 1.54
CA LEU A 362 5.66 -4.66 1.97
C LEU A 362 6.11 -5.62 0.85
N VAL A 363 5.69 -5.38 -0.40
CA VAL A 363 6.09 -6.22 -1.55
C VAL A 363 7.58 -6.09 -1.85
N ILE A 364 8.10 -4.86 -1.85
CA ILE A 364 9.53 -4.62 -2.11
C ILE A 364 10.39 -5.23 -0.98
N ALA A 365 9.98 -5.07 0.28
CA ALA A 365 10.67 -5.67 1.41
C ALA A 365 10.71 -7.21 1.32
N ASP A 366 9.59 -7.85 0.92
CA ASP A 366 9.58 -9.29 0.64
C ASP A 366 10.57 -9.67 -0.46
N ALA A 367 10.59 -8.94 -1.57
CA ALA A 367 11.51 -9.20 -2.68
C ALA A 367 12.99 -9.00 -2.29
N VAL A 368 13.28 -8.03 -1.42
CA VAL A 368 14.62 -7.79 -0.86
C VAL A 368 15.05 -8.95 0.03
N VAL A 369 14.19 -9.40 0.95
CA VAL A 369 14.49 -10.56 1.82
C VAL A 369 14.58 -11.86 1.00
N GLU A 370 13.75 -12.04 -0.03
CA GLU A 370 13.84 -13.19 -0.94
C GLU A 370 15.22 -13.27 -1.63
N LYS A 371 15.72 -12.11 -2.10
CA LYS A 371 16.97 -12.06 -2.87
C LYS A 371 18.22 -12.08 -2.00
N PHE A 372 18.25 -11.27 -0.93
CA PHE A 372 19.46 -11.04 -0.16
C PHE A 372 19.51 -11.83 1.15
N GLY A 373 18.37 -12.39 1.61
CA GLY A 373 18.28 -13.17 2.84
C GLY A 373 18.66 -12.36 4.08
N GLY A 374 19.12 -13.06 5.10
CA GLY A 374 19.67 -12.51 6.32
C GLY A 374 18.69 -12.45 7.49
N ASP A 375 19.19 -12.87 8.68
CA ASP A 375 18.44 -12.79 9.95
C ASP A 375 18.58 -11.41 10.59
N SER A 376 19.61 -10.67 10.20
CA SER A 376 19.85 -9.30 10.66
C SER A 376 19.93 -8.29 9.52
N LEU A 377 19.64 -7.02 9.82
CA LEU A 377 19.81 -5.90 8.89
C LEU A 377 21.24 -5.82 8.35
N ALA A 378 22.24 -6.12 9.20
CA ALA A 378 23.65 -6.12 8.80
C ALA A 378 23.95 -7.19 7.75
N ASP A 379 23.33 -8.36 7.85
CA ASP A 379 23.50 -9.44 6.87
C ASP A 379 22.88 -9.08 5.51
N VAL A 380 21.66 -8.52 5.53
CA VAL A 380 20.99 -8.05 4.31
C VAL A 380 21.81 -6.97 3.62
N ARG A 381 22.30 -5.99 4.38
CA ARG A 381 23.13 -4.88 3.86
C ARG A 381 24.39 -5.41 3.19
N ARG A 382 25.11 -6.31 3.85
CA ARG A 382 26.34 -6.93 3.30
C ARG A 382 26.05 -7.73 2.02
N SER A 383 24.95 -8.48 1.97
CA SER A 383 24.54 -9.23 0.78
C SER A 383 24.18 -8.28 -0.38
N LEU A 384 23.46 -7.19 -0.11
CA LEU A 384 23.10 -6.18 -1.09
C LEU A 384 24.35 -5.48 -1.64
N GLU A 385 25.25 -5.01 -0.77
CA GLU A 385 26.49 -4.35 -1.14
C GLU A 385 27.37 -5.25 -2.01
N SER A 386 27.54 -6.52 -1.61
CA SER A 386 28.29 -7.51 -2.38
C SER A 386 27.67 -7.76 -3.76
N TYR A 387 26.34 -7.87 -3.82
CA TYR A 387 25.65 -8.05 -5.09
C TYR A 387 25.81 -6.84 -6.03
N VAL A 388 25.65 -5.64 -5.52
CA VAL A 388 25.78 -4.39 -6.32
C VAL A 388 27.21 -4.25 -6.81
N ALA A 389 28.21 -4.51 -5.96
CA ALA A 389 29.63 -4.46 -6.33
C ALA A 389 30.02 -5.51 -7.38
N GLY A 390 29.29 -6.63 -7.43
CA GLY A 390 29.50 -7.71 -8.40
C GLY A 390 28.74 -7.58 -9.72
N LEU A 391 27.97 -6.50 -9.90
CA LEU A 391 27.26 -6.30 -11.17
C LEU A 391 28.26 -6.04 -12.31
N PRO A 392 28.09 -6.69 -13.48
CA PRO A 392 29.04 -6.55 -14.58
C PRO A 392 28.97 -5.16 -15.23
N ASP A 393 30.12 -4.56 -15.46
CA ASP A 393 30.27 -3.40 -16.31
C ASP A 393 30.13 -3.78 -17.80
N LEU A 394 29.84 -2.79 -18.67
CA LEU A 394 29.85 -2.99 -20.12
C LEU A 394 31.23 -3.50 -20.57
N GLY A 395 31.19 -4.58 -21.37
CA GLY A 395 32.41 -5.21 -21.87
C GLY A 395 33.16 -6.07 -20.85
N SER A 396 32.67 -6.21 -19.62
CA SER A 396 33.18 -7.21 -18.68
C SER A 396 32.74 -8.62 -19.12
N ASP A 397 33.67 -9.57 -19.08
CA ASP A 397 33.34 -10.98 -19.34
C ASP A 397 32.53 -11.54 -18.16
N PRO A 398 31.25 -11.93 -18.36
CA PRO A 398 30.43 -12.47 -17.29
C PRO A 398 31.01 -13.74 -16.66
N GLN A 399 31.89 -14.44 -17.37
CA GLN A 399 32.57 -15.65 -16.86
C GLN A 399 33.78 -15.33 -15.98
N ARG A 400 34.36 -14.12 -16.09
CA ARG A 400 35.50 -13.70 -15.27
C ARG A 400 35.12 -13.09 -13.92
N SER A 401 33.94 -12.53 -13.77
CA SER A 401 33.49 -11.95 -12.50
C SER A 401 33.23 -12.98 -11.38
N GLY A 402 33.27 -14.29 -11.70
CA GLY A 402 33.19 -15.37 -10.73
C GLY A 402 34.51 -16.14 -10.51
N ALA A 403 35.58 -15.79 -11.21
CA ALA A 403 36.80 -16.61 -11.22
C ALA A 403 37.97 -16.04 -10.41
N ASP A 404 37.93 -14.78 -9.99
CA ASP A 404 38.99 -14.15 -9.18
C ASP A 404 38.75 -14.22 -7.65
N GLY A 405 37.74 -14.96 -7.21
CA GLY A 405 37.64 -15.42 -5.83
C GLY A 405 38.41 -16.74 -5.70
N ASP A 406 39.60 -16.67 -5.16
CA ASP A 406 40.42 -17.82 -4.81
C ASP A 406 39.58 -18.93 -4.13
N PRO A 407 39.36 -20.11 -4.77
CA PRO A 407 38.66 -21.17 -4.11
C PRO A 407 39.60 -21.71 -3.03
N LEU A 408 39.27 -21.42 -1.75
CA LEU A 408 39.71 -22.18 -0.57
C LEU A 408 40.90 -23.07 -0.82
N GLN A 409 42.09 -22.58 -0.55
CA GLN A 409 43.23 -23.46 -0.33
C GLN A 409 42.82 -24.44 0.77
N ALA A 410 42.55 -25.67 0.40
CA ALA A 410 42.35 -26.75 1.33
C ALA A 410 43.58 -26.82 2.24
N PRO A 411 43.42 -26.90 3.58
CA PRO A 411 44.56 -27.09 4.44
C PRO A 411 45.24 -28.37 4.07
N ALA A 412 46.56 -28.29 3.83
CA ALA A 412 47.42 -29.40 3.55
C ALA A 412 47.20 -30.50 4.62
N ALA A 413 46.88 -31.66 4.17
CA ALA A 413 46.78 -32.85 5.02
C ALA A 413 48.10 -32.98 5.83
N MET A 414 48.02 -32.93 7.15
CA MET A 414 49.07 -33.42 8.02
C MET A 414 49.26 -34.91 7.76
N GLN A 415 50.34 -35.25 7.08
CA GLN A 415 50.94 -36.53 7.18
C GLN A 415 51.80 -36.52 8.46
N GLY A 416 51.51 -37.43 9.37
CA GLY A 416 52.26 -37.68 10.57
C GLY A 416 51.50 -38.64 11.44
#